data_43be82a3f28ce8f64fdce99f7c7bd392
#
_entry.id   43be82a3f28ce8f64fdce99f7c7bd392
#
_cell.length_a   1.000
_cell.length_b   1.000
_cell.length_c   1.000
_cell.angle_alpha   90.00
_cell.angle_beta   90.00
_cell.angle_gamma   90.00
#
_symmetry.space_group_name_H-M   'P 1'
#
loop_
_entity.id
_entity.type
_entity.pdbx_description
1 polymer ?
#
loop_
_entity_poly.entity_id
_entity_poly.type
_entity_poly.pdbx_seq_one_letter_code
_entity_poly.pdbx_strand_id
1 'polypeptide(L)'
;MNSQKYKEISKVVNEYEITKKKVEEEYNKAFDKKKDIFEKDQLRLNKEYQEWYRDINSRLLKTQNFFNTHYETSQENNDLWKDLHEVEEHLSLPYISAGQSKFSAKSLEDKNIDILVPTLFPFLNRSNILFKCDEKRIKDAVPVLHAIIARILMSLPSGKVKFIFIDPVGLGANVSPFLALNENLYGSKVWVESNHIEEQLFGLSRHMENVIQKYLQDNYKNIASYNIDAEEVEEAYRILIVINFPEAITDSAANKLKSIMQNGPKTGVNTIVIANKDKPMPYGFKLSELENLATVVDLDVKSEKIGLEYLTNVKQIDFTIGKNFQINHIVKYINEGLTKLETVRVPFQKHLQEKTDWW
;
A
#
# COMPACT_ATOMS: atom_id res chain seq x y z
N MET A 1 39.44 75.39 46.79
CA MET A 1 39.48 74.55 45.53
C MET A 1 38.79 73.20 45.66
N ASN A 2 38.70 72.54 46.81
CA ASN A 2 38.07 71.22 46.94
C ASN A 2 36.51 71.21 46.97
N SER A 3 35.85 72.27 47.50
CA SER A 3 34.38 72.28 47.66
C SER A 3 33.59 72.35 46.33
N GLN A 4 34.18 72.95 45.30
CA GLN A 4 33.57 73.08 43.98
C GLN A 4 33.60 71.80 43.17
N LYS A 5 34.71 71.08 43.23
CA LYS A 5 34.85 69.74 42.60
C LYS A 5 33.91 68.69 43.22
N TYR A 6 33.73 68.73 44.54
CA TYR A 6 32.76 67.83 45.21
C TYR A 6 31.32 68.07 44.78
N LYS A 7 30.93 69.35 44.59
CA LYS A 7 29.60 69.70 44.08
C LYS A 7 29.39 69.22 42.63
N GLU A 8 30.37 69.37 41.77
CA GLU A 8 30.29 68.89 40.39
C GLU A 8 30.23 67.34 40.30
N ILE A 9 31.02 66.63 41.09
CA ILE A 9 30.99 65.17 41.17
C ILE A 9 29.62 64.71 41.68
N SER A 10 29.09 65.32 42.74
CA SER A 10 27.77 64.98 43.29
C SER A 10 26.64 65.22 42.28
N LYS A 11 26.74 66.25 41.44
CA LYS A 11 25.76 66.50 40.37
C LYS A 11 25.84 65.42 39.27
N VAL A 12 27.01 65.04 38.83
CA VAL A 12 27.22 63.99 37.84
C VAL A 12 26.74 62.63 38.35
N VAL A 13 27.01 62.34 39.62
CA VAL A 13 26.54 61.06 40.23
C VAL A 13 25.02 61.04 40.31
N ASN A 14 24.38 62.13 40.70
CA ASN A 14 22.89 62.23 40.72
C ASN A 14 22.29 62.09 39.29
N GLU A 15 22.87 62.77 38.31
CA GLU A 15 22.42 62.65 36.90
C GLU A 15 22.59 61.24 36.38
N TYR A 16 23.68 60.56 36.75
CA TYR A 16 23.91 59.14 36.40
C TYR A 16 22.85 58.22 37.04
N GLU A 17 22.58 58.37 38.35
CA GLU A 17 21.58 57.55 39.04
C GLU A 17 20.14 57.76 38.47
N ILE A 18 19.78 58.98 38.15
CA ILE A 18 18.48 59.32 37.52
C ILE A 18 18.40 58.65 36.13
N THR A 19 19.48 58.77 35.35
CA THR A 19 19.53 58.19 34.00
C THR A 19 19.52 56.67 34.06
N LYS A 20 20.25 56.06 34.97
CA LYS A 20 20.28 54.60 35.21
C LYS A 20 18.86 54.09 35.55
N LYS A 21 18.18 54.77 36.48
CA LYS A 21 16.84 54.39 36.90
C LYS A 21 15.82 54.50 35.76
N LYS A 22 15.96 55.52 34.92
CA LYS A 22 15.09 55.68 33.73
C LYS A 22 15.33 54.58 32.70
N VAL A 23 16.59 54.19 32.46
CA VAL A 23 16.92 53.11 31.55
C VAL A 23 16.43 51.75 32.08
N GLU A 24 16.55 51.52 33.40
CA GLU A 24 16.02 50.30 34.03
C GLU A 24 14.49 50.22 33.93
N GLU A 25 13.79 51.33 34.12
CA GLU A 25 12.33 51.40 33.97
C GLU A 25 11.88 51.13 32.49
N GLU A 26 12.57 51.74 31.52
CA GLU A 26 12.33 51.53 30.11
C GLU A 26 12.63 50.06 29.68
N TYR A 27 13.72 49.51 30.18
CA TYR A 27 14.08 48.09 29.95
C TYR A 27 13.03 47.13 30.51
N ASN A 28 12.61 47.35 31.76
CA ASN A 28 11.58 46.49 32.38
C ASN A 28 10.24 46.59 31.65
N LYS A 29 9.80 47.77 31.24
CA LYS A 29 8.59 47.93 30.41
C LYS A 29 8.69 47.25 29.08
N ALA A 30 9.84 47.32 28.43
CA ALA A 30 10.07 46.63 27.14
C ALA A 30 10.13 45.10 27.32
N PHE A 31 10.73 44.61 28.41
CA PHE A 31 10.79 43.23 28.78
C PHE A 31 9.41 42.64 29.06
N ASP A 32 8.61 43.30 29.90
CA ASP A 32 7.26 42.89 30.24
C ASP A 32 6.36 42.84 29.00
N LYS A 33 6.45 43.85 28.13
CA LYS A 33 5.73 43.85 26.86
C LYS A 33 6.11 42.69 25.95
N LYS A 34 7.41 42.35 25.85
CA LYS A 34 7.86 41.21 25.07
C LYS A 34 7.43 39.87 25.68
N LYS A 35 7.45 39.77 27.00
CA LYS A 35 6.98 38.59 27.73
C LYS A 35 5.48 38.36 27.48
N ASP A 36 4.69 39.40 27.54
CA ASP A 36 3.24 39.34 27.30
C ASP A 36 2.92 38.89 25.86
N ILE A 37 3.67 39.39 24.88
CA ILE A 37 3.57 38.95 23.48
C ILE A 37 3.94 37.48 23.35
N PHE A 38 5.03 37.08 23.96
CA PHE A 38 5.48 35.66 23.90
C PHE A 38 4.47 34.72 24.54
N GLU A 39 3.91 35.06 25.71
CA GLU A 39 2.86 34.25 26.37
C GLU A 39 1.59 34.14 25.51
N LYS A 40 1.18 35.24 24.86
CA LYS A 40 0.03 35.25 23.94
C LYS A 40 0.28 34.42 22.70
N ASP A 41 1.48 34.47 22.11
CA ASP A 41 1.85 33.69 20.97
C ASP A 41 1.96 32.17 21.33
N GLN A 42 2.48 31.83 22.50
CA GLN A 42 2.47 30.45 23.02
C GLN A 42 1.04 29.90 23.19
N LEU A 43 0.14 30.72 23.74
CA LEU A 43 -1.26 30.34 23.93
C LEU A 43 -1.95 30.11 22.56
N ARG A 44 -1.71 31.00 21.60
CA ARG A 44 -2.26 30.90 20.23
C ARG A 44 -1.75 29.66 19.54
N LEU A 45 -0.44 29.43 19.53
CA LEU A 45 0.19 28.26 18.90
C LEU A 45 -0.31 26.95 19.52
N ASN A 46 -0.48 26.92 20.83
CA ASN A 46 -1.02 25.75 21.51
C ASN A 46 -2.47 25.48 21.09
N LYS A 47 -3.30 26.53 20.97
CA LYS A 47 -4.68 26.40 20.50
C LYS A 47 -4.73 25.90 19.04
N GLU A 48 -3.96 26.51 18.14
CA GLU A 48 -3.85 26.10 16.74
C GLU A 48 -3.37 24.64 16.61
N TYR A 49 -2.40 24.24 17.43
CA TYR A 49 -1.94 22.85 17.49
C TYR A 49 -3.03 21.89 17.96
N GLN A 50 -3.81 22.24 18.98
CA GLN A 50 -4.91 21.40 19.47
C GLN A 50 -6.05 21.28 18.44
N GLU A 51 -6.34 22.35 17.70
CA GLU A 51 -7.33 22.32 16.62
C GLU A 51 -6.86 21.46 15.45
N TRP A 52 -5.62 21.63 15.02
CA TRP A 52 -4.98 20.79 13.98
C TRP A 52 -4.94 19.31 14.39
N TYR A 53 -4.58 19.02 15.63
CA TYR A 53 -4.53 17.64 16.15
C TYR A 53 -5.93 16.99 16.15
N ARG A 54 -6.97 17.74 16.54
CA ARG A 54 -8.36 17.25 16.49
C ARG A 54 -8.83 16.99 15.06
N ASP A 55 -8.50 17.86 14.14
CA ASP A 55 -8.84 17.70 12.72
C ASP A 55 -8.17 16.44 12.14
N ILE A 56 -6.86 16.25 12.37
CA ILE A 56 -6.14 15.05 11.95
C ILE A 56 -6.74 13.79 12.55
N ASN A 57 -7.00 13.75 13.84
CA ASN A 57 -7.62 12.59 14.48
C ASN A 57 -9.01 12.29 13.91
N SER A 58 -9.82 13.32 13.66
CA SER A 58 -11.13 13.14 13.02
C SER A 58 -11.00 12.54 11.62
N ARG A 59 -10.05 13.01 10.82
CA ARG A 59 -9.78 12.48 9.46
C ARG A 59 -9.25 11.04 9.52
N LEU A 60 -8.33 10.76 10.43
CA LEU A 60 -7.80 9.41 10.63
C LEU A 60 -8.90 8.43 11.06
N LEU A 61 -9.76 8.80 12.00
CA LEU A 61 -10.90 7.98 12.41
C LEU A 61 -11.90 7.75 11.27
N LYS A 62 -12.21 8.78 10.48
CA LYS A 62 -13.07 8.63 9.30
C LYS A 62 -12.42 7.71 8.26
N THR A 63 -11.13 7.88 8.01
CA THR A 63 -10.35 7.02 7.09
C THR A 63 -10.28 5.60 7.62
N GLN A 64 -10.03 5.42 8.91
CA GLN A 64 -10.03 4.10 9.55
C GLN A 64 -11.40 3.43 9.44
N ASN A 65 -12.48 4.14 9.74
CA ASN A 65 -13.84 3.61 9.59
C ASN A 65 -14.16 3.27 8.14
N PHE A 66 -13.78 4.11 7.17
CA PHE A 66 -13.94 3.82 5.75
C PHE A 66 -13.19 2.54 5.37
N PHE A 67 -11.93 2.39 5.78
CA PHE A 67 -11.16 1.18 5.49
C PHE A 67 -11.70 -0.03 6.23
N ASN A 68 -12.10 0.11 7.48
CA ASN A 68 -12.73 -0.97 8.23
C ASN A 68 -14.02 -1.43 7.55
N THR A 69 -14.82 -0.54 7.04
CA THR A 69 -16.06 -0.89 6.35
C THR A 69 -15.82 -1.54 4.98
N HIS A 70 -14.77 -1.13 4.27
CA HIS A 70 -14.55 -1.56 2.88
C HIS A 70 -13.42 -2.58 2.71
N TYR A 71 -12.52 -2.73 3.71
CA TYR A 71 -11.32 -3.59 3.63
C TYR A 71 -11.09 -4.48 4.85
N GLU A 72 -11.74 -4.19 5.97
CA GLU A 72 -11.70 -5.11 7.09
C GLU A 72 -12.73 -6.22 6.85
N THR A 73 -12.18 -7.33 6.57
CA THR A 73 -12.71 -8.56 7.15
C THR A 73 -12.49 -8.42 8.66
N SER A 74 -13.48 -7.86 9.36
CA SER A 74 -13.44 -7.80 10.80
C SER A 74 -13.20 -9.20 11.33
N GLN A 75 -12.23 -9.32 12.20
CA GLN A 75 -11.74 -10.60 12.75
C GLN A 75 -12.83 -11.41 13.48
N GLU A 76 -14.02 -10.86 13.66
CA GLU A 76 -15.06 -11.42 14.55
C GLU A 76 -16.39 -11.72 13.86
N ASN A 77 -16.66 -11.26 12.65
CA ASN A 77 -17.95 -11.50 11.99
C ASN A 77 -17.81 -12.36 10.73
N ASN A 78 -18.05 -13.67 10.90
CA ASN A 78 -18.31 -14.60 9.79
C ASN A 78 -19.50 -14.19 8.91
N ASP A 79 -20.27 -13.18 9.27
CA ASP A 79 -21.46 -12.72 8.56
C ASP A 79 -21.20 -11.70 7.47
N LEU A 80 -20.08 -10.95 7.53
CA LEU A 80 -19.66 -10.02 6.46
C LEU A 80 -19.47 -10.70 5.10
N TRP A 81 -19.20 -12.00 5.08
CA TRP A 81 -19.07 -12.78 3.86
C TRP A 81 -20.43 -13.04 3.19
N LYS A 82 -21.52 -12.96 3.95
CA LYS A 82 -22.88 -13.14 3.42
C LYS A 82 -23.41 -11.88 2.77
N ASP A 83 -22.97 -10.71 3.25
CA ASP A 83 -23.45 -9.39 2.81
C ASP A 83 -22.66 -8.83 1.61
N LEU A 84 -21.55 -9.46 1.20
CA LEU A 84 -20.80 -9.11 -0.01
C LEU A 84 -21.61 -9.23 -1.31
N HIS A 85 -22.77 -9.84 -1.27
CA HIS A 85 -23.69 -9.93 -2.41
C HIS A 85 -24.37 -8.60 -2.77
N GLU A 86 -24.37 -7.60 -1.89
CA GLU A 86 -25.10 -6.34 -2.09
C GLU A 86 -24.20 -5.13 -2.42
N VAL A 87 -22.88 -5.30 -2.51
CA VAL A 87 -22.00 -4.20 -2.94
C VAL A 87 -22.01 -4.12 -4.45
N GLU A 88 -23.02 -3.47 -5.01
CA GLU A 88 -23.19 -3.27 -6.46
C GLU A 88 -22.14 -2.36 -7.11
N GLU A 89 -21.37 -1.61 -6.34
CA GLU A 89 -20.26 -0.78 -6.84
C GLU A 89 -18.92 -1.31 -6.35
N HIS A 90 -18.32 -2.22 -7.09
CA HIS A 90 -16.94 -2.63 -6.90
C HIS A 90 -15.98 -1.51 -7.32
N LEU A 91 -15.73 -0.58 -6.44
CA LEU A 91 -14.61 0.33 -6.59
C LEU A 91 -13.32 -0.49 -6.58
N SER A 92 -12.67 -0.62 -7.72
CA SER A 92 -11.31 -1.15 -7.79
C SER A 92 -10.38 -0.16 -7.09
N LEU A 93 -10.20 -0.37 -5.78
CA LEU A 93 -9.40 0.53 -4.97
C LEU A 93 -7.92 0.36 -5.32
N PRO A 94 -7.22 1.45 -5.65
CA PRO A 94 -5.83 1.39 -6.09
C PRO A 94 -4.85 1.08 -4.95
N TYR A 95 -5.36 0.73 -3.78
CA TYR A 95 -4.59 0.38 -2.59
C TYR A 95 -5.08 -0.94 -2.01
N ILE A 96 -4.14 -1.73 -1.49
CA ILE A 96 -4.45 -2.97 -0.79
C ILE A 96 -3.97 -2.87 0.66
N SER A 97 -4.80 -3.28 1.60
CA SER A 97 -4.39 -3.36 3.00
C SER A 97 -3.46 -4.55 3.21
N ALA A 98 -2.30 -4.32 3.81
CA ALA A 98 -1.34 -5.36 4.15
C ALA A 98 -1.27 -5.65 5.66
N GLY A 99 -2.05 -4.93 6.46
CA GLY A 99 -2.03 -5.03 7.91
C GLY A 99 -2.26 -3.69 8.58
N GLN A 100 -1.79 -3.53 9.80
CA GLN A 100 -1.92 -2.29 10.58
C GLN A 100 -0.54 -1.74 10.95
N SER A 101 -0.39 -0.43 10.86
CA SER A 101 0.79 0.30 11.31
C SER A 101 0.48 1.05 12.59
N LYS A 102 1.35 0.92 13.57
CA LYS A 102 1.25 1.62 14.83
C LYS A 102 2.13 2.86 14.82
N PHE A 103 1.53 4.03 14.92
CA PHE A 103 2.21 5.29 15.10
C PHE A 103 2.13 5.68 16.58
N SER A 104 3.28 5.99 17.17
CA SER A 104 3.33 6.52 18.53
C SER A 104 3.82 7.96 18.49
N ALA A 105 3.03 8.86 19.00
CA ALA A 105 3.37 10.27 19.17
C ALA A 105 3.36 10.63 20.65
N LYS A 106 4.21 11.58 21.07
CA LYS A 106 4.14 12.16 22.40
C LYS A 106 3.16 13.34 22.37
N SER A 107 2.20 13.35 23.30
CA SER A 107 1.37 14.52 23.53
C SER A 107 2.16 15.63 24.21
N LEU A 108 1.62 16.84 24.24
CA LEU A 108 2.18 17.96 24.99
C LEU A 108 2.26 17.69 26.51
N GLU A 109 1.47 16.73 27.01
CA GLU A 109 1.49 16.25 28.40
C GLU A 109 2.43 15.06 28.61
N ASP A 110 3.35 14.80 27.67
CA ASP A 110 4.32 13.68 27.67
C ASP A 110 3.67 12.27 27.71
N LYS A 111 2.38 12.20 27.38
CA LYS A 111 1.67 10.91 27.23
C LYS A 111 1.91 10.32 25.85
N ASN A 112 2.20 9.05 25.79
CA ASN A 112 2.26 8.33 24.52
C ASN A 112 0.83 8.14 23.99
N ILE A 113 0.59 8.61 22.76
CA ILE A 113 -0.64 8.36 22.00
C ILE A 113 -0.27 7.38 20.91
N ASP A 114 -0.88 6.21 20.96
CA ASP A 114 -0.73 5.18 19.94
C ASP A 114 -1.92 5.25 18.97
N ILE A 115 -1.63 5.43 17.70
CA ILE A 115 -2.62 5.48 16.62
C ILE A 115 -2.39 4.26 15.73
N LEU A 116 -3.41 3.42 15.58
CA LEU A 116 -3.42 2.32 14.65
C LEU A 116 -4.04 2.79 13.33
N VAL A 117 -3.33 2.61 12.23
CA VAL A 117 -3.82 2.91 10.89
C VAL A 117 -3.58 1.71 9.97
N PRO A 118 -4.48 1.45 9.02
CA PRO A 118 -4.25 0.40 8.04
C PRO A 118 -2.99 0.71 7.22
N THR A 119 -2.14 -0.30 7.04
CA THR A 119 -0.98 -0.21 6.15
C THR A 119 -1.46 -0.47 4.74
N LEU A 120 -1.47 0.56 3.92
CA LEU A 120 -1.96 0.51 2.55
C LEU A 120 -0.80 0.49 1.57
N PHE A 121 -0.75 -0.52 0.73
CA PHE A 121 0.16 -0.56 -0.41
C PHE A 121 -0.53 -0.04 -1.66
N PRO A 122 0.07 0.92 -2.38
CA PRO A 122 -0.40 1.26 -3.70
C PRO A 122 -0.20 0.03 -4.61
N PHE A 123 -1.27 -0.46 -5.23
CA PHE A 123 -1.19 -1.68 -6.01
C PHE A 123 -1.91 -1.53 -7.35
N LEU A 124 -3.16 -1.94 -7.48
CA LEU A 124 -3.85 -1.94 -8.78
C LEU A 124 -3.69 -0.63 -9.54
N ASN A 125 -3.19 -0.69 -10.78
CA ASN A 125 -2.91 0.45 -11.67
C ASN A 125 -1.88 1.47 -11.15
N ARG A 126 -1.19 1.19 -10.02
CA ARG A 126 -0.25 2.13 -9.41
C ARG A 126 1.15 1.60 -9.25
N SER A 127 1.32 0.44 -8.65
CA SER A 127 2.64 -0.08 -8.27
C SER A 127 2.65 -1.60 -8.23
N ASN A 128 3.81 -2.13 -7.93
CA ASN A 128 4.05 -3.54 -7.62
C ASN A 128 4.45 -3.67 -6.15
N ILE A 129 4.61 -4.90 -5.66
CA ILE A 129 5.07 -5.18 -4.29
C ILE A 129 6.30 -6.06 -4.37
N LEU A 130 7.35 -5.69 -3.65
CA LEU A 130 8.57 -6.47 -3.54
C LEU A 130 8.88 -6.77 -2.07
N PHE A 131 8.76 -8.03 -1.69
CA PHE A 131 9.28 -8.53 -0.42
C PHE A 131 10.76 -8.87 -0.60
N LYS A 132 11.60 -8.26 0.22
CA LYS A 132 13.03 -8.50 0.25
C LYS A 132 13.39 -9.21 1.55
N CYS A 133 13.87 -10.44 1.47
CA CYS A 133 14.17 -11.25 2.64
C CYS A 133 15.36 -12.17 2.40
N ASP A 134 15.94 -12.66 3.48
CA ASP A 134 16.84 -13.79 3.41
C ASP A 134 16.07 -15.13 3.28
N GLU A 135 16.78 -16.22 2.99
CA GLU A 135 16.18 -17.55 2.79
C GLU A 135 15.32 -17.99 3.99
N LYS A 136 15.73 -17.66 5.21
CA LYS A 136 15.03 -18.07 6.44
C LYS A 136 13.69 -17.36 6.61
N ARG A 137 13.54 -16.17 6.07
CA ARG A 137 12.36 -15.32 6.20
C ARG A 137 11.38 -15.42 5.04
N ILE A 138 11.68 -16.17 4.00
CA ILE A 138 10.71 -16.44 2.91
C ILE A 138 9.40 -16.99 3.48
N LYS A 139 9.50 -17.90 4.46
CA LYS A 139 8.34 -18.46 5.18
C LYS A 139 7.48 -17.42 5.91
N ASP A 140 8.07 -16.28 6.28
CA ASP A 140 7.35 -15.19 6.95
C ASP A 140 6.64 -14.28 5.94
N ALA A 141 7.17 -14.17 4.71
CA ALA A 141 6.55 -13.45 3.60
C ALA A 141 5.31 -14.16 3.03
N VAL A 142 5.31 -15.48 3.01
CA VAL A 142 4.24 -16.30 2.41
C VAL A 142 2.86 -16.04 3.06
N PRO A 143 2.68 -16.02 4.38
CA PRO A 143 1.38 -15.68 4.99
C PRO A 143 0.90 -14.28 4.62
N VAL A 144 1.82 -13.31 4.50
CA VAL A 144 1.49 -11.95 4.07
C VAL A 144 1.02 -11.94 2.61
N LEU A 145 1.72 -12.67 1.75
CA LEU A 145 1.29 -12.90 0.36
C LEU A 145 -0.11 -13.49 0.29
N HIS A 146 -0.41 -14.52 1.11
CA HIS A 146 -1.74 -15.13 1.16
C HIS A 146 -2.83 -14.10 1.54
N ALA A 147 -2.54 -13.23 2.50
CA ALA A 147 -3.45 -12.16 2.88
C ALA A 147 -3.73 -11.20 1.72
N ILE A 148 -2.67 -10.82 1.01
CA ILE A 148 -2.78 -9.90 -0.11
C ILE A 148 -3.59 -10.55 -1.24
N ILE A 149 -3.32 -11.80 -1.61
CA ILE A 149 -4.09 -12.52 -2.64
C ILE A 149 -5.57 -12.58 -2.26
N ALA A 150 -5.86 -12.95 -1.04
CA ALA A 150 -7.24 -13.06 -0.58
C ALA A 150 -7.97 -11.70 -0.62
N ARG A 151 -7.30 -10.61 -0.22
CA ARG A 151 -7.86 -9.25 -0.32
C ARG A 151 -8.08 -8.83 -1.77
N ILE A 152 -7.17 -9.17 -2.69
CA ILE A 152 -7.36 -8.94 -4.13
C ILE A 152 -8.61 -9.65 -4.62
N LEU A 153 -8.77 -10.93 -4.28
CA LEU A 153 -9.94 -11.73 -4.66
C LEU A 153 -11.25 -11.14 -4.16
N MET A 154 -11.23 -10.51 -2.98
CA MET A 154 -12.42 -9.92 -2.36
C MET A 154 -12.70 -8.49 -2.84
N SER A 155 -11.67 -7.79 -3.32
CA SER A 155 -11.80 -6.40 -3.78
C SER A 155 -12.28 -6.29 -5.22
N LEU A 156 -12.33 -7.39 -5.96
CA LEU A 156 -12.69 -7.40 -7.38
C LEU A 156 -13.84 -8.37 -7.63
N PRO A 157 -14.74 -8.07 -8.56
CA PRO A 157 -15.78 -9.00 -8.96
C PRO A 157 -15.21 -10.33 -9.42
N SER A 158 -15.96 -11.41 -9.21
CA SER A 158 -15.56 -12.74 -9.66
C SER A 158 -15.26 -12.74 -11.16
N GLY A 159 -14.10 -13.27 -11.55
CA GLY A 159 -13.65 -13.31 -12.94
C GLY A 159 -12.92 -12.06 -13.44
N LYS A 160 -12.86 -10.96 -12.66
CA LYS A 160 -12.15 -9.73 -13.05
C LYS A 160 -10.67 -9.69 -12.60
N VAL A 161 -10.16 -10.80 -12.04
CA VAL A 161 -8.74 -10.99 -11.72
C VAL A 161 -8.27 -12.36 -12.19
N LYS A 162 -7.03 -12.41 -12.70
CA LYS A 162 -6.33 -13.64 -13.07
C LYS A 162 -4.95 -13.68 -12.42
N PHE A 163 -4.50 -14.85 -12.00
CA PHE A 163 -3.21 -15.03 -11.35
C PHE A 163 -2.26 -15.82 -12.24
N ILE A 164 -0.98 -15.50 -12.13
CA ILE A 164 0.12 -16.27 -12.71
C ILE A 164 1.07 -16.56 -11.55
N PHE A 165 1.20 -17.83 -11.19
CA PHE A 165 2.04 -18.27 -10.08
C PHE A 165 3.36 -18.83 -10.58
N ILE A 166 4.48 -18.25 -10.12
CA ILE A 166 5.85 -18.73 -10.34
C ILE A 166 6.43 -19.10 -8.97
N ASP A 167 6.65 -20.38 -8.72
CA ASP A 167 7.18 -20.90 -7.45
C ASP A 167 8.15 -22.07 -7.70
N PRO A 168 9.37 -21.78 -8.19
CA PRO A 168 10.32 -22.81 -8.61
C PRO A 168 10.86 -23.67 -7.46
N VAL A 169 10.95 -23.11 -6.25
CA VAL A 169 11.50 -23.84 -5.08
C VAL A 169 10.40 -24.59 -4.34
N GLY A 170 9.26 -23.93 -4.12
CA GLY A 170 8.13 -24.53 -3.41
C GLY A 170 7.29 -25.47 -4.27
N LEU A 171 7.51 -25.52 -5.59
CA LEU A 171 6.74 -26.34 -6.53
C LEU A 171 5.22 -26.12 -6.36
N GLY A 172 4.81 -24.91 -6.04
CA GLY A 172 3.43 -24.53 -5.78
C GLY A 172 2.96 -24.65 -4.32
N ALA A 173 3.79 -25.19 -3.42
CA ALA A 173 3.43 -25.31 -2.01
C ALA A 173 3.15 -23.92 -1.37
N ASN A 174 3.90 -22.89 -1.78
CA ASN A 174 3.75 -21.55 -1.26
C ASN A 174 2.44 -20.84 -1.68
N VAL A 175 1.72 -21.36 -2.68
CA VAL A 175 0.42 -20.85 -3.14
C VAL A 175 -0.69 -21.90 -3.04
N SER A 176 -0.42 -23.01 -2.38
CA SER A 176 -1.33 -24.18 -2.29
C SER A 176 -2.77 -23.84 -1.87
N PRO A 177 -3.05 -22.88 -0.96
CA PRO A 177 -4.42 -22.55 -0.60
C PRO A 177 -5.26 -22.01 -1.78
N PHE A 178 -4.62 -21.47 -2.82
CA PHE A 178 -5.27 -20.86 -3.98
C PHE A 178 -5.35 -21.80 -5.19
N LEU A 179 -4.77 -22.99 -5.13
CA LEU A 179 -4.83 -23.97 -6.23
C LEU A 179 -6.21 -24.63 -6.39
N ALA A 180 -7.11 -24.41 -5.43
CA ALA A 180 -8.52 -24.79 -5.53
C ALA A 180 -9.40 -23.72 -6.20
N LEU A 181 -8.85 -22.60 -6.65
CA LEU A 181 -9.54 -21.62 -7.49
C LEU A 181 -9.91 -22.24 -8.84
N ASN A 182 -10.98 -21.73 -9.44
CA ASN A 182 -11.37 -22.11 -10.80
C ASN A 182 -10.19 -21.89 -11.78
N GLU A 183 -10.02 -22.83 -12.71
CA GLU A 183 -8.91 -22.80 -13.68
C GLU A 183 -8.88 -21.51 -14.53
N ASN A 184 -10.03 -20.91 -14.79
CA ASN A 184 -10.11 -19.65 -15.53
C ASN A 184 -9.41 -18.49 -14.85
N LEU A 185 -9.12 -18.61 -13.53
CA LEU A 185 -8.46 -17.58 -12.75
C LEU A 185 -6.93 -17.72 -12.73
N TYR A 186 -6.37 -18.92 -12.93
CA TYR A 186 -4.90 -19.08 -12.90
C TYR A 186 -4.35 -20.11 -13.89
N GLY A 187 -5.21 -20.68 -14.78
CA GLY A 187 -4.81 -21.63 -15.81
C GLY A 187 -4.38 -23.01 -15.28
N SER A 188 -4.78 -23.37 -14.04
CA SER A 188 -4.46 -24.65 -13.36
C SER A 188 -2.97 -24.98 -13.31
N LYS A 189 -2.08 -23.98 -13.35
CA LYS A 189 -0.65 -24.18 -13.45
C LYS A 189 0.15 -23.29 -12.53
N VAL A 190 1.17 -23.87 -11.89
CA VAL A 190 2.26 -23.15 -11.23
C VAL A 190 3.52 -23.36 -12.05
N TRP A 191 4.21 -22.28 -12.37
CA TRP A 191 5.38 -22.31 -13.23
C TRP A 191 6.64 -22.48 -12.38
N VAL A 192 7.43 -23.51 -12.70
CA VAL A 192 8.60 -23.91 -11.90
C VAL A 192 9.89 -24.01 -12.73
N GLU A 193 9.79 -24.30 -14.02
CA GLU A 193 10.93 -24.49 -14.91
C GLU A 193 11.28 -23.21 -15.65
N SER A 194 12.56 -22.88 -15.75
CA SER A 194 13.07 -21.64 -16.36
C SER A 194 12.51 -21.35 -17.74
N ASN A 195 12.45 -22.33 -18.62
CA ASN A 195 11.94 -22.14 -19.98
C ASN A 195 10.46 -21.76 -19.99
N HIS A 196 9.65 -22.44 -19.19
CA HIS A 196 8.22 -22.16 -19.09
C HIS A 196 7.96 -20.80 -18.41
N ILE A 197 8.79 -20.45 -17.42
CA ILE A 197 8.71 -19.11 -16.77
C ILE A 197 8.98 -18.02 -17.80
N GLU A 198 10.02 -18.17 -18.62
CA GLU A 198 10.37 -17.21 -19.65
C GLU A 198 9.25 -17.06 -20.70
N GLU A 199 8.66 -18.18 -21.14
CA GLU A 199 7.50 -18.18 -22.05
C GLU A 199 6.29 -17.43 -21.44
N GLN A 200 6.02 -17.63 -20.15
CA GLN A 200 4.92 -16.94 -19.47
C GLN A 200 5.16 -15.44 -19.36
N LEU A 201 6.36 -15.01 -19.01
CA LEU A 201 6.72 -13.60 -18.96
C LEU A 201 6.66 -12.96 -20.36
N PHE A 202 7.04 -13.69 -21.41
CA PHE A 202 6.89 -13.24 -22.79
C PHE A 202 5.42 -13.12 -23.20
N GLY A 203 4.60 -14.13 -22.86
CA GLY A 203 3.15 -14.11 -23.09
C GLY A 203 2.45 -12.94 -22.40
N LEU A 204 2.86 -12.66 -21.16
CA LEU A 204 2.33 -11.50 -20.40
C LEU A 204 2.74 -10.17 -21.00
N SER A 205 3.97 -10.03 -21.50
CA SER A 205 4.41 -8.83 -22.21
C SER A 205 3.58 -8.59 -23.48
N ARG A 206 3.32 -9.64 -24.25
CA ARG A 206 2.47 -9.57 -25.45
C ARG A 206 1.03 -9.20 -25.12
N HIS A 207 0.51 -9.71 -23.99
CA HIS A 207 -0.80 -9.28 -23.49
C HIS A 207 -0.81 -7.77 -23.20
N MET A 208 0.20 -7.24 -22.51
CA MET A 208 0.32 -5.79 -22.24
C MET A 208 0.33 -4.96 -23.51
N GLU A 209 1.08 -5.39 -24.53
CA GLU A 209 1.09 -4.74 -25.85
C GLU A 209 -0.31 -4.73 -26.48
N ASN A 210 -1.02 -5.88 -26.42
CA ASN A 210 -2.39 -5.96 -26.91
C ASN A 210 -3.35 -5.01 -26.15
N VAL A 211 -3.21 -4.91 -24.83
CA VAL A 211 -4.01 -3.98 -24.01
C VAL A 211 -3.76 -2.53 -24.46
N ILE A 212 -2.50 -2.14 -24.63
CA ILE A 212 -2.15 -0.80 -25.09
C ILE A 212 -2.77 -0.52 -26.46
N GLN A 213 -2.62 -1.45 -27.41
CA GLN A 213 -3.04 -1.24 -28.79
C GLN A 213 -4.57 -1.31 -29.00
N LYS A 214 -5.27 -2.18 -28.25
CA LYS A 214 -6.71 -2.41 -28.47
C LYS A 214 -7.61 -1.62 -27.54
N TYR A 215 -7.20 -1.46 -26.28
CA TYR A 215 -8.06 -0.90 -25.24
C TYR A 215 -7.66 0.50 -24.80
N LEU A 216 -6.37 0.75 -24.58
CA LEU A 216 -5.94 2.08 -24.12
C LEU A 216 -5.86 3.08 -25.26
N GLN A 217 -5.19 2.70 -26.36
CA GLN A 217 -4.91 3.62 -27.46
C GLN A 217 -4.42 4.98 -26.90
N ASP A 218 -4.89 6.08 -27.42
CA ASP A 218 -4.64 7.43 -26.90
C ASP A 218 -5.79 7.97 -26.03
N ASN A 219 -6.84 7.15 -25.79
CA ASN A 219 -8.08 7.59 -25.16
C ASN A 219 -8.08 7.37 -23.63
N TYR A 220 -7.36 6.36 -23.15
CA TYR A 220 -7.39 5.97 -21.74
C TYR A 220 -6.01 5.99 -21.11
N LYS A 221 -5.93 6.59 -19.92
CA LYS A 221 -4.67 6.68 -19.15
C LYS A 221 -4.17 5.33 -18.67
N ASN A 222 -5.09 4.43 -18.33
CA ASN A 222 -4.83 3.08 -17.83
C ASN A 222 -6.07 2.21 -18.00
N ILE A 223 -5.92 0.91 -17.69
CA ILE A 223 -7.01 -0.06 -17.82
C ILE A 223 -8.20 0.22 -16.89
N ALA A 224 -7.98 0.83 -15.73
CA ALA A 224 -9.08 1.18 -14.84
C ALA A 224 -9.99 2.24 -15.46
N SER A 225 -9.42 3.25 -16.12
CA SER A 225 -10.21 4.26 -16.83
C SER A 225 -10.94 3.67 -18.04
N TYR A 226 -10.35 2.69 -18.72
CA TYR A 226 -11.05 1.95 -19.79
C TYR A 226 -12.22 1.12 -19.20
N ASN A 227 -11.97 0.37 -18.12
CA ASN A 227 -12.98 -0.52 -17.53
C ASN A 227 -14.22 0.24 -17.01
N ILE A 228 -14.07 1.48 -16.56
CA ILE A 228 -15.21 2.32 -16.15
C ILE A 228 -16.16 2.57 -17.33
N ASP A 229 -15.62 2.78 -18.53
CA ASP A 229 -16.40 3.09 -19.73
C ASP A 229 -16.80 1.82 -20.53
N ALA A 230 -16.14 0.68 -20.27
CA ALA A 230 -16.32 -0.57 -21.02
C ALA A 230 -17.56 -1.36 -20.62
N GLU A 231 -18.24 -0.97 -19.53
CA GLU A 231 -19.45 -1.61 -19.01
C GLU A 231 -19.26 -3.14 -18.86
N GLU A 232 -19.89 -3.95 -19.74
CA GLU A 232 -19.85 -5.41 -19.66
C GLU A 232 -18.53 -6.05 -20.15
N VAL A 233 -17.74 -5.35 -20.95
CA VAL A 233 -16.53 -5.88 -21.62
C VAL A 233 -15.25 -5.41 -20.95
N GLU A 234 -15.22 -5.36 -19.64
CA GLU A 234 -14.02 -5.03 -18.88
C GLU A 234 -12.88 -6.03 -19.06
N GLU A 235 -11.65 -5.56 -19.20
CA GLU A 235 -10.46 -6.41 -19.19
C GLU A 235 -10.07 -6.78 -17.74
N ALA A 236 -9.82 -8.06 -17.51
CA ALA A 236 -9.47 -8.55 -16.20
C ALA A 236 -8.03 -8.15 -15.80
N TYR A 237 -7.83 -7.80 -14.53
CA TYR A 237 -6.51 -7.60 -13.96
C TYR A 237 -5.70 -8.91 -13.96
N ARG A 238 -4.40 -8.82 -14.15
CA ARG A 238 -3.47 -9.96 -14.08
C ARG A 238 -2.45 -9.73 -13.00
N ILE A 239 -2.38 -10.64 -12.06
CA ILE A 239 -1.47 -10.56 -10.92
C ILE A 239 -0.38 -11.63 -11.12
N LEU A 240 0.82 -11.17 -11.43
CA LEU A 240 2.01 -12.00 -11.52
C LEU A 240 2.63 -12.14 -10.12
N ILE A 241 2.76 -13.38 -9.65
CA ILE A 241 3.36 -13.69 -8.36
C ILE A 241 4.62 -14.51 -8.60
N VAL A 242 5.77 -13.96 -8.17
CA VAL A 242 7.09 -14.59 -8.31
C VAL A 242 7.65 -14.84 -6.92
N ILE A 243 7.81 -16.10 -6.54
CA ILE A 243 8.31 -16.51 -5.23
C ILE A 243 9.73 -17.04 -5.39
N ASN A 244 10.60 -16.76 -4.43
CA ASN A 244 12.00 -17.14 -4.43
C ASN A 244 12.83 -16.54 -5.61
N PHE A 245 12.48 -15.35 -6.11
CA PHE A 245 13.34 -14.66 -7.06
C PHE A 245 14.77 -14.54 -6.49
N PRO A 246 15.85 -14.86 -7.23
CA PRO A 246 15.93 -15.10 -8.68
C PRO A 246 15.94 -16.58 -9.10
N GLU A 247 15.52 -17.53 -8.28
CA GLU A 247 15.56 -18.96 -8.63
C GLU A 247 14.80 -19.25 -9.94
N ALA A 248 15.41 -20.05 -10.80
CA ALA A 248 14.92 -20.42 -12.13
C ALA A 248 14.62 -19.23 -13.08
N ILE A 249 15.16 -18.06 -12.79
CA ILE A 249 15.02 -16.84 -13.60
C ILE A 249 16.30 -16.65 -14.41
N THR A 250 16.20 -16.71 -15.73
CA THR A 250 17.29 -16.39 -16.67
C THR A 250 17.54 -14.89 -16.74
N ASP A 251 18.68 -14.46 -17.32
CA ASP A 251 18.97 -13.03 -17.54
C ASP A 251 17.89 -12.37 -18.41
N SER A 252 17.41 -13.09 -19.44
CA SER A 252 16.30 -12.66 -20.29
C SER A 252 15.00 -12.51 -19.51
N ALA A 253 14.66 -13.51 -18.69
CA ALA A 253 13.47 -13.50 -17.84
C ALA A 253 13.49 -12.37 -16.81
N ALA A 254 14.65 -12.08 -16.19
CA ALA A 254 14.81 -10.97 -15.25
C ALA A 254 14.56 -9.61 -15.90
N ASN A 255 15.14 -9.38 -17.09
CA ASN A 255 14.91 -8.17 -17.87
C ASN A 255 13.43 -8.03 -18.30
N LYS A 256 12.79 -9.15 -18.64
CA LYS A 256 11.38 -9.18 -18.99
C LYS A 256 10.50 -8.87 -17.78
N LEU A 257 10.81 -9.45 -16.62
CA LEU A 257 10.12 -9.16 -15.36
C LEU A 257 10.21 -7.67 -15.00
N LYS A 258 11.40 -7.07 -15.13
CA LYS A 258 11.59 -5.62 -14.96
C LYS A 258 10.69 -4.81 -15.88
N SER A 259 10.64 -5.15 -17.17
CA SER A 259 9.79 -4.48 -18.15
C SER A 259 8.30 -4.60 -17.80
N ILE A 260 7.86 -5.78 -17.34
CA ILE A 260 6.50 -6.02 -16.87
C ILE A 260 6.21 -5.15 -15.64
N MET A 261 7.09 -5.12 -14.65
CA MET A 261 6.90 -4.29 -13.46
C MET A 261 6.85 -2.79 -13.79
N GLN A 262 7.61 -2.34 -14.78
CA GLN A 262 7.66 -0.94 -15.20
C GLN A 262 6.39 -0.48 -15.92
N ASN A 263 5.86 -1.29 -16.82
CA ASN A 263 4.77 -0.91 -17.73
C ASN A 263 3.43 -1.56 -17.39
N GLY A 264 3.47 -2.65 -16.62
CA GLY A 264 2.30 -3.46 -16.27
C GLY A 264 1.19 -2.72 -15.54
N PRO A 265 1.47 -1.90 -14.52
CA PRO A 265 0.40 -1.24 -13.77
C PRO A 265 -0.60 -0.45 -14.62
N LYS A 266 -0.15 0.14 -15.73
CA LYS A 266 -1.04 0.87 -16.65
C LYS A 266 -1.96 -0.06 -17.43
N THR A 267 -1.53 -1.28 -17.69
CA THR A 267 -2.25 -2.30 -18.49
C THR A 267 -3.01 -3.30 -17.64
N GLY A 268 -3.14 -3.07 -16.33
CA GLY A 268 -3.79 -3.98 -15.39
C GLY A 268 -2.96 -5.20 -15.01
N VAL A 269 -1.66 -5.16 -15.28
CA VAL A 269 -0.70 -6.20 -14.88
C VAL A 269 0.10 -5.71 -13.69
N ASN A 270 -0.12 -6.29 -12.52
CA ASN A 270 0.62 -5.96 -11.30
C ASN A 270 1.42 -7.15 -10.83
N THR A 271 2.58 -6.91 -10.24
CA THR A 271 3.52 -7.95 -9.85
C THR A 271 3.76 -7.94 -8.35
N ILE A 272 3.81 -9.13 -7.75
CA ILE A 272 4.25 -9.33 -6.36
C ILE A 272 5.46 -10.27 -6.42
N VAL A 273 6.60 -9.81 -5.91
CA VAL A 273 7.85 -10.57 -5.90
C VAL A 273 8.28 -10.84 -4.46
N ILE A 274 8.61 -12.08 -4.15
CA ILE A 274 9.36 -12.44 -2.94
C ILE A 274 10.79 -12.75 -3.39
N ALA A 275 11.71 -11.82 -3.10
CA ALA A 275 13.10 -11.92 -3.49
C ALA A 275 13.98 -12.43 -2.34
N ASN A 276 14.77 -13.44 -2.63
CA ASN A 276 15.81 -13.97 -1.76
C ASN A 276 17.11 -13.20 -2.00
N LYS A 277 17.47 -12.31 -1.06
CA LYS A 277 18.68 -11.47 -1.16
C LYS A 277 20.00 -12.24 -0.96
N ASP A 278 19.93 -13.49 -0.45
CA ASP A 278 21.12 -14.34 -0.26
C ASP A 278 21.55 -15.04 -1.57
N LYS A 279 20.71 -15.03 -2.59
CA LYS A 279 20.98 -15.67 -3.89
C LYS A 279 21.66 -14.69 -4.86
N PRO A 280 22.60 -15.19 -5.69
CA PRO A 280 23.20 -14.37 -6.73
C PRO A 280 22.14 -13.95 -7.77
N MET A 281 22.14 -12.66 -8.12
CA MET A 281 21.26 -12.17 -9.17
C MET A 281 21.71 -12.66 -10.56
N PRO A 282 20.79 -12.71 -11.54
CA PRO A 282 21.14 -12.97 -12.93
C PRO A 282 22.21 -12.01 -13.45
N TYR A 283 22.97 -12.42 -14.44
CA TYR A 283 24.10 -11.64 -14.94
C TYR A 283 23.66 -10.24 -15.41
N GLY A 284 24.39 -9.24 -14.93
CA GLY A 284 24.10 -7.83 -15.27
C GLY A 284 22.84 -7.25 -14.62
N PHE A 285 22.13 -7.99 -13.77
CA PHE A 285 20.91 -7.58 -13.12
C PHE A 285 21.14 -7.25 -11.63
N LYS A 286 20.50 -6.19 -11.13
CA LYS A 286 20.57 -5.79 -9.73
C LYS A 286 19.17 -5.76 -9.13
N LEU A 287 19.02 -6.23 -7.90
CA LEU A 287 17.73 -6.21 -7.20
C LEU A 287 17.15 -4.80 -7.08
N SER A 288 18.02 -3.78 -6.95
CA SER A 288 17.63 -2.37 -6.92
C SER A 288 16.84 -1.91 -8.17
N GLU A 289 16.95 -2.63 -9.28
CA GLU A 289 16.17 -2.32 -10.48
C GLU A 289 14.68 -2.68 -10.31
N LEU A 290 14.36 -3.68 -9.49
CA LEU A 290 12.98 -4.00 -9.09
C LEU A 290 12.52 -3.14 -7.91
N GLU A 291 13.40 -2.80 -6.98
CA GLU A 291 13.11 -1.93 -5.83
C GLU A 291 12.53 -0.58 -6.29
N ASN A 292 13.09 0.01 -7.34
CA ASN A 292 12.63 1.27 -7.89
C ASN A 292 11.24 1.21 -8.56
N LEU A 293 10.70 0.02 -8.80
CA LEU A 293 9.44 -0.23 -9.51
C LEU A 293 8.33 -0.77 -8.58
N ALA A 294 8.60 -0.86 -7.29
CA ALA A 294 7.70 -1.51 -6.34
C ALA A 294 7.67 -0.81 -4.98
N THR A 295 6.62 -1.06 -4.25
CA THR A 295 6.63 -0.86 -2.80
C THR A 295 7.48 -1.95 -2.17
N VAL A 296 8.61 -1.56 -1.56
CA VAL A 296 9.56 -2.50 -0.97
C VAL A 296 9.20 -2.78 0.49
N VAL A 297 9.11 -4.06 0.82
CA VAL A 297 8.93 -4.58 2.18
C VAL A 297 10.18 -5.37 2.54
N ASP A 298 11.07 -4.79 3.35
CA ASP A 298 12.29 -5.47 3.80
C ASP A 298 12.01 -6.24 5.08
N LEU A 299 12.13 -7.56 5.01
CA LEU A 299 12.02 -8.46 6.15
C LEU A 299 13.43 -8.70 6.72
N ASP A 300 13.93 -7.78 7.54
CA ASP A 300 15.25 -7.94 8.16
C ASP A 300 15.23 -8.95 9.29
N VAL A 301 16.19 -9.89 9.28
CA VAL A 301 16.35 -10.92 10.33
C VAL A 301 16.79 -10.30 11.66
N LYS A 302 17.47 -9.14 11.64
CA LYS A 302 18.07 -8.51 12.82
C LYS A 302 17.11 -7.58 13.56
N SER A 303 16.08 -7.13 12.90
CA SER A 303 15.00 -6.34 13.51
C SER A 303 13.71 -7.12 13.35
N GLU A 304 12.95 -7.28 14.43
CA GLU A 304 11.58 -7.78 14.35
C GLU A 304 10.67 -6.76 13.63
N LYS A 305 11.26 -5.78 12.96
CA LYS A 305 10.59 -4.67 12.28
C LYS A 305 10.61 -4.90 10.79
N ILE A 306 9.47 -4.74 10.17
CA ILE A 306 9.34 -4.71 8.73
C ILE A 306 9.54 -3.25 8.30
N GLY A 307 10.59 -3.00 7.51
CA GLY A 307 10.87 -1.68 6.95
C GLY A 307 9.98 -1.41 5.74
N LEU A 308 9.22 -0.33 5.77
CA LEU A 308 8.66 0.29 4.57
C LEU A 308 9.45 1.57 4.32
N GLU A 309 10.05 1.67 3.16
CA GLU A 309 11.02 2.72 2.82
C GLU A 309 10.46 4.13 2.95
N TYR A 310 9.13 4.30 2.80
CA TYR A 310 8.45 5.59 2.92
C TYR A 310 7.75 5.84 4.28
N LEU A 311 7.82 4.89 5.21
CA LEU A 311 7.23 5.02 6.54
C LEU A 311 8.32 5.13 7.61
N THR A 312 9.03 6.24 7.63
CA THR A 312 10.20 6.48 8.50
C THR A 312 9.90 6.49 10.00
N ASN A 313 8.64 6.62 10.41
CA ASN A 313 8.21 6.73 11.80
C ASN A 313 7.30 5.59 12.27
N VAL A 314 7.17 4.52 11.49
CA VAL A 314 6.35 3.36 11.88
C VAL A 314 7.13 2.49 12.84
N LYS A 315 6.65 2.35 14.07
CA LYS A 315 7.30 1.51 15.08
C LYS A 315 7.05 0.03 14.89
N GLN A 316 5.94 -0.34 14.28
CA GLN A 316 5.56 -1.73 14.08
C GLN A 316 4.52 -1.83 12.97
N ILE A 317 4.74 -2.73 12.01
CA ILE A 317 3.72 -3.15 11.06
C ILE A 317 3.28 -4.53 11.50
N ASP A 318 2.01 -4.65 11.84
CA ASP A 318 1.41 -5.94 12.13
C ASP A 318 0.72 -6.44 10.86
N PHE A 319 1.31 -7.45 10.23
CA PHE A 319 0.73 -8.13 9.08
C PHE A 319 -0.26 -9.22 9.49
N THR A 320 -0.64 -9.28 10.76
CA THR A 320 -1.58 -10.30 11.20
C THR A 320 -2.87 -10.21 10.40
N ILE A 321 -3.03 -11.22 9.60
CA ILE A 321 -4.34 -11.66 9.17
C ILE A 321 -4.97 -12.21 10.43
N GLY A 322 -6.20 -11.80 10.71
CA GLY A 322 -6.91 -12.34 11.85
C GLY A 322 -6.80 -13.86 11.88
N LYS A 323 -6.62 -14.43 13.07
CA LYS A 323 -6.42 -15.89 13.28
C LYS A 323 -7.52 -16.75 12.64
N ASN A 324 -8.63 -16.16 12.21
CA ASN A 324 -9.79 -16.82 11.62
C ASN A 324 -9.91 -16.60 10.09
N PHE A 325 -8.86 -16.11 9.43
CA PHE A 325 -8.88 -15.90 7.98
C PHE A 325 -8.90 -17.26 7.25
N GLN A 326 -10.09 -17.66 6.81
CA GLN A 326 -10.27 -18.95 6.14
C GLN A 326 -10.20 -18.78 4.63
N ILE A 327 -8.99 -18.84 4.07
CA ILE A 327 -8.76 -18.74 2.63
C ILE A 327 -9.65 -19.71 1.84
N ASN A 328 -9.89 -20.91 2.36
CA ASN A 328 -10.76 -21.91 1.72
C ASN A 328 -12.20 -21.40 1.53
N HIS A 329 -12.73 -20.59 2.45
CA HIS A 329 -14.07 -20.00 2.30
C HIS A 329 -14.08 -18.94 1.19
N ILE A 330 -13.04 -18.13 1.09
CA ILE A 330 -12.89 -17.15 0.01
C ILE A 330 -12.83 -17.84 -1.34
N VAL A 331 -11.98 -18.84 -1.46
CA VAL A 331 -11.83 -19.64 -2.70
C VAL A 331 -13.16 -20.25 -3.12
N LYS A 332 -13.89 -20.84 -2.18
CA LYS A 332 -15.22 -21.39 -2.42
C LYS A 332 -16.20 -20.33 -2.91
N TYR A 333 -16.26 -19.19 -2.21
CA TYR A 333 -17.15 -18.07 -2.57
C TYR A 333 -16.84 -17.54 -3.98
N ILE A 334 -15.58 -17.32 -4.33
CA ILE A 334 -15.17 -16.85 -5.66
C ILE A 334 -15.55 -17.85 -6.74
N ASN A 335 -15.36 -19.16 -6.50
CA ASN A 335 -15.74 -20.21 -7.45
C ASN A 335 -17.26 -20.26 -7.66
N GLU A 336 -18.06 -20.11 -6.60
CA GLU A 336 -19.52 -20.05 -6.69
C GLU A 336 -19.98 -18.81 -7.49
N GLY A 337 -19.35 -17.67 -7.29
CA GLY A 337 -19.60 -16.45 -8.06
C GLY A 337 -19.36 -16.64 -9.56
N LEU A 338 -18.24 -17.28 -9.93
CA LEU A 338 -17.93 -17.61 -11.33
C LEU A 338 -18.96 -18.54 -11.97
N THR A 339 -19.36 -19.59 -11.25
CA THR A 339 -20.36 -20.53 -11.75
C THR A 339 -21.70 -19.83 -12.04
N LYS A 340 -22.10 -18.88 -11.20
CA LYS A 340 -23.30 -18.06 -11.44
C LYS A 340 -23.16 -17.21 -12.71
N LEU A 341 -22.01 -16.57 -12.93
CA LEU A 341 -21.74 -15.77 -14.12
C LEU A 341 -21.78 -16.61 -15.41
N GLU A 342 -21.23 -17.84 -15.37
CA GLU A 342 -21.27 -18.76 -16.50
C GLU A 342 -22.70 -19.21 -16.83
N THR A 343 -23.53 -19.48 -15.82
CA THR A 343 -24.94 -19.86 -16.02
C THR A 343 -25.78 -18.73 -16.60
N VAL A 344 -25.47 -17.47 -16.33
CA VAL A 344 -26.18 -16.32 -16.93
C VAL A 344 -25.80 -16.13 -18.41
N ARG A 345 -24.55 -16.43 -18.81
CA ARG A 345 -24.09 -16.30 -20.21
C ARG A 345 -24.67 -17.36 -21.17
N VAL A 346 -24.88 -18.58 -20.70
CA VAL A 346 -25.36 -19.71 -21.53
C VAL A 346 -26.73 -19.46 -22.15
N PRO A 347 -27.75 -18.91 -21.45
CA PRO A 347 -29.05 -18.67 -22.06
C PRO A 347 -29.05 -17.71 -23.25
N PHE A 348 -28.15 -16.71 -23.24
CA PHE A 348 -28.07 -15.73 -24.34
C PHE A 348 -27.49 -16.35 -25.62
N GLN A 349 -26.45 -17.16 -25.50
CA GLN A 349 -25.90 -17.90 -26.65
C GLN A 349 -26.88 -18.91 -27.23
N LYS A 350 -27.66 -19.58 -26.38
CA LYS A 350 -28.72 -20.52 -26.80
C LYS A 350 -29.83 -19.78 -27.55
N HIS A 351 -30.21 -18.61 -27.10
CA HIS A 351 -31.22 -17.76 -27.77
C HIS A 351 -30.74 -17.21 -29.12
N LEU A 352 -29.46 -16.95 -29.29
CA LEU A 352 -28.86 -16.52 -30.56
C LEU A 352 -28.81 -17.68 -31.57
N GLN A 353 -28.51 -18.91 -31.15
CA GLN A 353 -28.53 -20.09 -31.98
C GLN A 353 -29.96 -20.45 -32.42
N GLU A 354 -30.95 -20.35 -31.54
CA GLU A 354 -32.38 -20.58 -31.88
C GLU A 354 -32.93 -19.53 -32.86
N LYS A 355 -32.33 -18.32 -32.97
CA LYS A 355 -32.75 -17.28 -33.94
C LYS A 355 -32.04 -17.37 -35.28
N THR A 356 -30.91 -18.09 -35.39
CA THR A 356 -30.19 -18.28 -36.68
C THR A 356 -30.77 -19.38 -37.54
N ASP A 357 -31.65 -20.20 -37.03
CA ASP A 357 -32.34 -21.23 -37.81
C ASP A 357 -33.59 -20.71 -38.58
N TRP A 358 -33.76 -19.41 -38.70
CA TRP A 358 -34.87 -18.74 -39.39
C TRP A 358 -34.46 -18.08 -40.73
N TRP A 359 -33.31 -18.47 -41.33
CA TRP A 359 -32.95 -18.03 -42.68
C TRP A 359 -32.58 -19.19 -43.58
#